data_e59da4667a8a80f2596ed9aa641d3fd0
#
_entry.id   e59da4667a8a80f2596ed9aa641d3fd0
#
_cell.length_a   1.000
_cell.length_b   1.000
_cell.length_c   1.000
_cell.angle_alpha   90.00
_cell.angle_beta   90.00
_cell.angle_gamma   90.00
#
_symmetry.space_group_name_H-M   'P 1'
#
loop_
_entity.id
_entity.type
_entity.pdbx_description
1 polymer ?
#
loop_
_entity_poly.entity_id
_entity_poly.type
_entity_poly.pdbx_seq_one_letter_code
_entity_poly.pdbx_strand_id
1 'polypeptide(L)'
;MLDGTAIRIRAIRPDDQERLHDHFKGLSEKSVYFRFMGIRRDLSPTDLKQLTELDFKSHVGLVATLTENRRERFIGVGRYICGADAHRAEVAFAILDEFQGRGIGTLLLEHLSRIADANGVMEFEADVLGENRQMLEVFAHMGFESQRSLDSGVVRLRSSTSKILKKSL
;
A
#
# COMPACT_ATOMS: atom_id res chain seq x y z
N MET A 1 14.11 -4.14 7.80
CA MET A 1 13.49 -3.66 9.05
C MET A 1 14.58 -3.28 10.03
N LEU A 2 14.29 -2.34 10.92
CA LEU A 2 15.30 -1.77 11.82
C LEU A 2 15.77 -2.71 12.93
N ASP A 3 15.04 -3.78 13.19
CA ASP A 3 15.36 -4.75 14.23
C ASP A 3 16.15 -5.97 13.74
N GLY A 4 16.60 -5.93 12.48
CA GLY A 4 17.35 -7.04 11.87
C GLY A 4 16.50 -8.19 11.36
N THR A 5 15.17 -8.12 11.48
CA THR A 5 14.28 -9.16 10.93
C THR A 5 14.28 -9.08 9.40
N ALA A 6 14.55 -10.20 8.73
CA ALA A 6 14.53 -10.26 7.28
C ALA A 6 13.11 -10.30 6.75
N ILE A 7 12.77 -9.38 5.86
CA ILE A 7 11.51 -9.37 5.13
C ILE A 7 11.77 -9.48 3.64
N ARG A 8 10.79 -10.01 2.93
CA ARG A 8 10.84 -10.12 1.47
C ARG A 8 9.74 -9.26 0.86
N ILE A 9 10.08 -8.48 -0.16
CA ILE A 9 9.11 -7.75 -0.98
C ILE A 9 8.97 -8.50 -2.30
N ARG A 10 7.75 -8.83 -2.67
CA ARG A 10 7.45 -9.47 -3.95
C ARG A 10 6.09 -9.07 -4.49
N ALA A 11 5.89 -9.33 -5.78
CA ALA A 11 4.58 -9.17 -6.41
C ALA A 11 3.56 -10.13 -5.80
N ILE A 12 2.33 -9.66 -5.62
CA ILE A 12 1.19 -10.51 -5.25
C ILE A 12 0.82 -11.41 -6.43
N ARG A 13 0.37 -12.63 -6.14
CA ARG A 13 0.03 -13.65 -7.13
C ARG A 13 -1.40 -14.16 -6.95
N PRO A 14 -2.01 -14.75 -8.00
CA PRO A 14 -3.35 -15.34 -7.88
C PRO A 14 -3.49 -16.40 -6.78
N ASP A 15 -2.43 -17.12 -6.46
CA ASP A 15 -2.42 -18.14 -5.39
C ASP A 15 -2.24 -17.57 -3.99
N ASP A 16 -2.24 -16.25 -3.84
CA ASP A 16 -2.08 -15.56 -2.56
C ASP A 16 -3.41 -15.22 -1.87
N GLN A 17 -4.55 -15.69 -2.38
CA GLN A 17 -5.86 -15.30 -1.82
C GLN A 17 -5.99 -15.62 -0.33
N GLU A 18 -5.56 -16.80 0.09
CA GLU A 18 -5.60 -17.19 1.51
C GLU A 18 -4.68 -16.31 2.37
N ARG A 19 -3.46 -16.05 1.90
CA ARG A 19 -2.51 -15.18 2.61
C ARG A 19 -3.03 -13.75 2.73
N LEU A 20 -3.67 -13.24 1.69
CA LEU A 20 -4.28 -11.91 1.71
C LEU A 20 -5.46 -11.87 2.68
N HIS A 21 -6.29 -12.90 2.71
CA HIS A 21 -7.41 -12.99 3.62
C HIS A 21 -6.93 -13.05 5.08
N ASP A 22 -5.91 -13.85 5.36
CA ASP A 22 -5.31 -13.93 6.69
C ASP A 22 -4.72 -12.58 7.12
N HIS A 23 -4.08 -11.86 6.19
CA HIS A 23 -3.57 -10.51 6.43
C HIS A 23 -4.70 -9.54 6.81
N PHE A 24 -5.80 -9.56 6.06
CA PHE A 24 -6.97 -8.73 6.36
C PHE A 24 -7.52 -9.02 7.75
N LYS A 25 -7.67 -10.29 8.10
CA LYS A 25 -8.16 -10.70 9.43
C LYS A 25 -7.21 -10.30 10.55
N GLY A 26 -5.92 -10.18 10.27
CA GLY A 26 -4.92 -9.76 11.24
C GLY A 26 -4.87 -8.26 11.49
N LEU A 27 -5.51 -7.45 10.63
CA LEU A 27 -5.60 -5.99 10.82
C LEU A 27 -6.59 -5.66 11.95
N SER A 28 -6.26 -4.65 12.75
CA SER A 28 -7.23 -4.11 13.72
C SER A 28 -8.40 -3.43 13.01
N GLU A 29 -9.51 -3.26 13.70
CA GLU A 29 -10.66 -2.51 13.17
C GLU A 29 -10.25 -1.10 12.73
N LYS A 30 -9.38 -0.46 13.49
CA LYS A 30 -8.83 0.85 13.17
C LYS A 30 -8.03 0.84 11.86
N SER A 31 -7.15 -0.15 11.67
CA SER A 31 -6.36 -0.28 10.44
C SER A 31 -7.22 -0.58 9.22
N VAL A 32 -8.25 -1.40 9.36
CA VAL A 32 -9.24 -1.65 8.31
C VAL A 32 -9.99 -0.37 7.96
N TYR A 33 -10.44 0.37 8.97
CA TYR A 33 -11.11 1.65 8.79
C TYR A 33 -10.23 2.64 8.03
N PHE A 34 -8.97 2.76 8.41
CA PHE A 34 -8.01 3.65 7.74
C PHE A 34 -7.75 3.25 6.29
N ARG A 35 -7.65 1.94 6.03
CA ARG A 35 -7.37 1.43 4.67
C ARG A 35 -8.55 1.60 3.72
N PHE A 36 -9.77 1.29 4.19
CA PHE A 36 -10.97 1.29 3.36
C PHE A 36 -11.86 2.52 3.57
N MET A 37 -11.49 3.41 4.49
CA MET A 37 -12.26 4.60 4.86
C MET A 37 -13.69 4.29 5.29
N GLY A 38 -13.86 3.12 5.92
CA GLY A 38 -15.15 2.64 6.38
C GLY A 38 -15.04 1.30 7.11
N ILE A 39 -16.15 0.85 7.63
CA ILE A 39 -16.25 -0.45 8.31
C ILE A 39 -16.30 -1.54 7.24
N ARG A 40 -15.37 -2.49 7.31
CA ARG A 40 -15.37 -3.65 6.44
C ARG A 40 -15.07 -4.89 7.27
N ARG A 41 -16.01 -5.83 7.28
CA ARG A 41 -15.94 -7.01 8.16
C ARG A 41 -15.13 -8.15 7.56
N ASP A 42 -15.14 -8.27 6.25
CA ASP A 42 -14.45 -9.35 5.54
C ASP A 42 -14.20 -9.00 4.07
N LEU A 43 -13.35 -9.79 3.44
CA LEU A 43 -13.14 -9.76 1.99
C LEU A 43 -13.86 -10.97 1.37
N SER A 44 -14.73 -10.72 0.40
CA SER A 44 -15.42 -11.78 -0.32
C SER A 44 -14.47 -12.55 -1.24
N PRO A 45 -14.83 -13.76 -1.71
CA PRO A 45 -14.03 -14.45 -2.74
C PRO A 45 -13.82 -13.60 -3.99
N THR A 46 -14.81 -12.82 -4.39
CA THR A 46 -14.69 -11.87 -5.52
C THR A 46 -13.66 -10.78 -5.24
N ASP A 47 -13.69 -10.20 -4.03
CA ASP A 47 -12.69 -9.21 -3.61
C ASP A 47 -11.28 -9.80 -3.66
N LEU A 48 -11.09 -10.99 -3.11
CA LEU A 48 -9.79 -11.66 -3.07
C LEU A 48 -9.26 -11.95 -4.48
N LYS A 49 -10.13 -12.35 -5.40
CA LYS A 49 -9.78 -12.54 -6.80
C LYS A 49 -9.33 -11.25 -7.45
N GLN A 50 -10.11 -10.18 -7.30
CA GLN A 50 -9.81 -8.86 -7.87
C GLN A 50 -8.52 -8.25 -7.31
N LEU A 51 -8.17 -8.57 -6.06
CA LEU A 51 -7.00 -8.03 -5.38
C LEU A 51 -5.73 -8.86 -5.62
N THR A 52 -5.83 -10.04 -6.21
CA THR A 52 -4.69 -10.94 -6.46
C THR A 52 -4.43 -11.22 -7.94
N GLU A 53 -5.46 -11.17 -8.78
CA GLU A 53 -5.32 -11.34 -10.23
C GLU A 53 -5.15 -9.98 -10.91
N LEU A 54 -3.92 -9.51 -11.01
CA LEU A 54 -3.59 -8.16 -11.48
C LEU A 54 -2.89 -8.20 -12.84
N ASP A 55 -3.02 -7.10 -13.60
CA ASP A 55 -2.36 -6.96 -14.90
C ASP A 55 -0.89 -6.49 -14.80
N PHE A 56 -0.47 -6.00 -13.64
CA PHE A 56 0.84 -5.40 -13.38
C PHE A 56 1.21 -4.25 -14.30
N LYS A 57 0.20 -3.56 -14.83
CA LYS A 57 0.33 -2.31 -15.60
C LYS A 57 -0.53 -1.23 -14.97
N SER A 58 -1.84 -1.40 -14.99
CA SER A 58 -2.80 -0.46 -14.41
C SER A 58 -3.12 -0.76 -12.95
N HIS A 59 -2.88 -1.99 -12.50
CA HIS A 59 -3.04 -2.41 -11.11
C HIS A 59 -1.84 -3.27 -10.72
N VAL A 60 -1.03 -2.76 -9.80
CA VAL A 60 0.15 -3.44 -9.26
C VAL A 60 0.00 -3.60 -7.76
N GLY A 61 0.24 -4.81 -7.27
CA GLY A 61 0.22 -5.12 -5.84
C GLY A 61 1.52 -5.78 -5.41
N LEU A 62 2.10 -5.28 -4.34
CA LEU A 62 3.29 -5.83 -3.71
C LEU A 62 2.98 -6.24 -2.28
N VAL A 63 3.65 -7.26 -1.82
CA VAL A 63 3.51 -7.76 -0.46
C VAL A 63 4.86 -7.78 0.23
N ALA A 64 4.85 -7.42 1.51
CA ALA A 64 5.96 -7.61 2.42
C ALA A 64 5.68 -8.86 3.23
N THR A 65 6.59 -9.81 3.22
CA THR A 65 6.37 -11.12 3.83
C THR A 65 7.44 -11.47 4.85
N LEU A 66 7.04 -12.26 5.83
CA LEU A 66 7.91 -12.99 6.74
C LEU A 66 7.67 -14.47 6.54
N THR A 67 8.74 -15.26 6.66
CA THR A 67 8.60 -16.71 6.71
C THR A 67 8.79 -17.17 8.15
N GLU A 68 7.74 -17.76 8.71
CA GLU A 68 7.73 -18.32 10.06
C GLU A 68 7.31 -19.78 9.96
N ASN A 69 8.07 -20.69 10.57
CA ASN A 69 7.78 -22.13 10.55
C ASN A 69 7.53 -22.67 9.13
N ARG A 70 8.34 -22.23 8.15
CA ARG A 70 8.25 -22.58 6.73
C ARG A 70 6.96 -22.11 6.05
N ARG A 71 6.21 -21.20 6.67
CA ARG A 71 5.03 -20.56 6.08
C ARG A 71 5.28 -19.09 5.85
N GLU A 72 4.92 -18.63 4.66
CA GLU A 72 4.98 -17.23 4.30
C GLU A 72 3.74 -16.50 4.83
N ARG A 73 3.95 -15.42 5.54
CA ARG A 73 2.90 -14.58 6.10
C ARG A 73 3.02 -13.17 5.53
N PHE A 74 1.91 -12.59 5.12
CA PHE A 74 1.86 -11.18 4.72
C PHE A 74 1.86 -10.29 5.95
N ILE A 75 2.80 -9.36 6.03
CA ILE A 75 2.86 -8.36 7.09
C ILE A 75 2.51 -6.96 6.55
N GLY A 76 2.56 -6.76 5.25
CA GLY A 76 2.17 -5.53 4.60
C GLY A 76 1.78 -5.76 3.16
N VAL A 77 0.82 -4.97 2.69
CA VAL A 77 0.37 -4.95 1.29
C VAL A 77 0.34 -3.52 0.83
N GLY A 78 0.93 -3.27 -0.33
CA GLY A 78 0.87 -1.98 -1.00
C GLY A 78 0.46 -2.17 -2.44
N ARG A 79 -0.31 -1.23 -2.97
CA ARG A 79 -0.75 -1.30 -4.37
C ARG A 79 -0.94 0.07 -4.97
N TYR A 80 -0.85 0.15 -6.30
CA TYR A 80 -1.35 1.30 -7.02
C TYR A 80 -2.36 0.84 -8.07
N ILE A 81 -3.33 1.69 -8.33
CA ILE A 81 -4.39 1.47 -9.33
C ILE A 81 -4.50 2.73 -10.17
N CYS A 82 -4.33 2.59 -11.49
CA CYS A 82 -4.58 3.68 -12.43
C CYS A 82 -6.09 3.84 -12.65
N GLY A 83 -6.54 5.08 -12.75
CA GLY A 83 -7.89 5.40 -13.18
C GLY A 83 -7.99 5.54 -14.70
N ALA A 84 -8.84 6.45 -15.17
CA ALA A 84 -9.01 6.76 -16.58
C ALA A 84 -7.73 7.34 -17.22
N ASP A 85 -6.94 8.09 -16.45
CA ASP A 85 -5.63 8.58 -16.86
C ASP A 85 -4.55 7.56 -16.48
N ALA A 86 -3.96 6.92 -17.48
CA ALA A 86 -2.92 5.91 -17.29
C ALA A 86 -1.61 6.46 -16.71
N HIS A 87 -1.44 7.80 -16.68
CA HIS A 87 -0.26 8.44 -16.09
C HIS A 87 -0.40 8.76 -14.61
N ARG A 88 -1.58 8.52 -14.04
CA ARG A 88 -1.89 8.72 -12.63
C ARG A 88 -2.38 7.44 -11.98
N ALA A 89 -1.94 7.22 -10.76
CA ALA A 89 -2.40 6.08 -9.98
C ALA A 89 -2.67 6.49 -8.54
N GLU A 90 -3.65 5.84 -7.94
CA GLU A 90 -3.92 5.92 -6.51
C GLU A 90 -3.13 4.83 -5.80
N VAL A 91 -2.42 5.20 -4.73
CA VAL A 91 -1.66 4.25 -3.90
C VAL A 91 -2.35 4.03 -2.57
N ALA A 92 -2.26 2.81 -2.06
CA ALA A 92 -2.79 2.45 -0.77
C ALA A 92 -1.94 1.37 -0.12
N PHE A 93 -1.85 1.42 1.21
CA PHE A 93 -1.08 0.48 2.02
C PHE A 93 -1.90 -0.03 3.18
N ALA A 94 -1.63 -1.26 3.58
CA ALA A 94 -2.12 -1.83 4.82
C ALA A 94 -1.00 -2.64 5.46
N ILE A 95 -0.56 -2.23 6.63
CA ILE A 95 0.51 -2.88 7.39
C ILE A 95 -0.12 -3.45 8.67
N LEU A 96 0.21 -4.70 9.01
CA LEU A 96 -0.22 -5.27 10.29
C LEU A 96 0.23 -4.37 11.44
N ASP A 97 -0.64 -4.14 12.40
CA ASP A 97 -0.43 -3.18 13.48
C ASP A 97 0.90 -3.38 14.21
N GLU A 98 1.26 -4.63 14.50
CA GLU A 98 2.53 -4.97 15.15
C GLU A 98 3.79 -4.63 14.34
N PHE A 99 3.64 -4.41 13.04
CA PHE A 99 4.75 -4.09 12.13
C PHE A 99 4.75 -2.63 11.64
N GLN A 100 3.82 -1.83 12.12
CA GLN A 100 3.76 -0.41 11.77
C GLN A 100 4.92 0.36 12.42
N GLY A 101 5.31 1.47 11.80
CA GLY A 101 6.40 2.31 12.30
C GLY A 101 7.80 1.74 12.09
N ARG A 102 7.96 0.72 11.26
CA ARG A 102 9.24 0.04 11.00
C ARG A 102 9.77 0.24 9.57
N GLY A 103 9.17 1.17 8.82
CA GLY A 103 9.64 1.50 7.48
C GLY A 103 9.09 0.62 6.35
N ILE A 104 8.18 -0.30 6.61
CA ILE A 104 7.62 -1.21 5.60
C ILE A 104 6.82 -0.43 4.55
N GLY A 105 6.00 0.52 4.98
CA GLY A 105 5.24 1.37 4.07
C GLY A 105 6.12 2.16 3.13
N THR A 106 7.19 2.75 3.64
CA THR A 106 8.20 3.46 2.84
C THR A 106 8.85 2.53 1.82
N LEU A 107 9.24 1.33 2.24
CA LEU A 107 9.87 0.35 1.38
C LEU A 107 8.94 -0.10 0.25
N LEU A 108 7.67 -0.38 0.57
CA LEU A 108 6.67 -0.72 -0.43
C LEU A 108 6.45 0.42 -1.42
N LEU A 109 6.39 1.65 -0.95
CA LEU A 109 6.21 2.83 -1.81
C LEU A 109 7.39 3.02 -2.76
N GLU A 110 8.62 2.82 -2.30
CA GLU A 110 9.81 2.89 -3.15
C GLU A 110 9.74 1.87 -4.30
N HIS A 111 9.41 0.62 -3.98
CA HIS A 111 9.29 -0.43 -4.99
C HIS A 111 8.13 -0.16 -5.97
N LEU A 112 6.98 0.27 -5.46
CA LEU A 112 5.84 0.65 -6.31
C LEU A 112 6.19 1.79 -7.25
N SER A 113 6.94 2.77 -6.76
CA SER A 113 7.36 3.94 -7.56
C SER A 113 8.26 3.54 -8.73
N ARG A 114 9.17 2.59 -8.52
CA ARG A 114 10.03 2.07 -9.59
C ARG A 114 9.22 1.35 -10.67
N ILE A 115 8.28 0.52 -10.26
CA ILE A 115 7.40 -0.20 -11.19
C ILE A 115 6.52 0.79 -11.95
N ALA A 116 5.95 1.76 -11.25
CA ALA A 116 5.11 2.80 -11.84
C ALA A 116 5.87 3.62 -12.88
N ASP A 117 7.07 4.05 -12.56
CA ASP A 117 7.93 4.80 -13.49
C ASP A 117 8.20 3.99 -14.77
N ALA A 118 8.53 2.70 -14.61
CA ALA A 118 8.74 1.81 -15.76
C ALA A 118 7.47 1.58 -16.60
N ASN A 119 6.29 1.69 -15.98
CA ASN A 119 4.99 1.55 -16.65
C ASN A 119 4.42 2.87 -17.20
N GLY A 120 5.18 3.98 -17.09
CA GLY A 120 4.73 5.28 -17.57
C GLY A 120 3.79 6.02 -16.63
N VAL A 121 3.62 5.56 -15.40
CA VAL A 121 2.87 6.28 -14.36
C VAL A 121 3.74 7.40 -13.82
N MET A 122 3.28 8.63 -13.97
CA MET A 122 4.07 9.84 -13.67
C MET A 122 3.74 10.40 -12.28
N GLU A 123 2.56 10.11 -11.76
CA GLU A 123 2.05 10.72 -10.53
C GLU A 123 1.29 9.72 -9.69
N PHE A 124 1.54 9.77 -8.39
CA PHE A 124 0.77 9.06 -7.38
C PHE A 124 -0.11 10.02 -6.61
N GLU A 125 -1.33 9.59 -6.35
CA GLU A 125 -2.27 10.22 -5.45
C GLU A 125 -2.60 9.25 -4.31
N ALA A 126 -2.89 9.80 -3.13
CA ALA A 126 -3.33 9.01 -2.00
C ALA A 126 -4.40 9.78 -1.23
N ASP A 127 -5.45 9.10 -0.83
CA ASP A 127 -6.46 9.63 0.07
C ASP A 127 -6.24 9.01 1.45
N VAL A 128 -6.00 9.85 2.45
CA VAL A 128 -5.67 9.43 3.81
C VAL A 128 -6.56 10.18 4.78
N LEU A 129 -7.17 9.47 5.73
CA LEU A 129 -7.91 10.10 6.80
C LEU A 129 -6.96 10.97 7.64
N GLY A 130 -7.37 12.19 7.97
CA GLY A 130 -6.55 13.12 8.77
C GLY A 130 -6.16 12.57 10.14
N GLU A 131 -6.95 11.64 10.67
CA GLU A 131 -6.65 10.93 11.93
C GLU A 131 -5.49 9.93 11.78
N ASN A 132 -5.21 9.47 10.57
CA ASN A 132 -4.14 8.51 10.29
C ASN A 132 -2.80 9.24 10.16
N ARG A 133 -2.31 9.78 11.26
CA ARG A 133 -1.08 10.59 11.32
C ARG A 133 0.15 9.83 10.85
N GLN A 134 0.23 8.55 11.19
CA GLN A 134 1.36 7.71 10.84
C GLN A 134 1.50 7.58 9.32
N MET A 135 0.40 7.36 8.61
CA MET A 135 0.41 7.27 7.15
C MET A 135 0.70 8.64 6.50
N LEU A 136 0.15 9.71 7.07
CA LEU A 136 0.45 11.07 6.61
C LEU A 136 1.96 11.38 6.74
N GLU A 137 2.61 10.95 7.81
CA GLU A 137 4.05 11.11 7.99
C GLU A 137 4.85 10.33 6.97
N VAL A 138 4.45 9.08 6.67
CA VAL A 138 5.11 8.27 5.63
C VAL A 138 5.07 8.98 4.28
N PHE A 139 3.90 9.46 3.87
CA PHE A 139 3.76 10.16 2.60
C PHE A 139 4.52 11.49 2.58
N ALA A 140 4.46 12.27 3.66
CA ALA A 140 5.19 13.53 3.77
C ALA A 140 6.71 13.30 3.67
N HIS A 141 7.22 12.29 4.34
CA HIS A 141 8.63 11.90 4.28
C HIS A 141 9.07 11.54 2.85
N MET A 142 8.19 10.91 2.08
CA MET A 142 8.46 10.52 0.70
C MET A 142 8.20 11.66 -0.30
N GLY A 143 7.87 12.85 0.17
CA GLY A 143 7.74 14.04 -0.67
C GLY A 143 6.35 14.32 -1.19
N PHE A 144 5.34 13.65 -0.69
CA PHE A 144 3.96 13.96 -1.04
C PHE A 144 3.55 15.30 -0.44
N GLU A 145 2.77 16.04 -1.21
CA GLU A 145 2.22 17.31 -0.79
C GLU A 145 0.71 17.19 -0.59
N SER A 146 0.22 17.79 0.49
CA SER A 146 -1.21 17.88 0.75
C SER A 146 -1.85 18.83 -0.26
N GLN A 147 -2.84 18.34 -1.01
CA GLN A 147 -3.53 19.15 -2.01
C GLN A 147 -4.77 19.81 -1.42
N ARG A 148 -5.56 19.07 -0.67
CA ARG A 148 -6.83 19.55 -0.18
C ARG A 148 -7.40 18.63 0.89
N SER A 149 -7.95 19.20 1.97
CA SER A 149 -8.83 18.46 2.86
C SER A 149 -10.20 18.34 2.22
N LEU A 150 -10.72 17.13 2.12
CA LEU A 150 -12.09 16.88 1.68
C LEU A 150 -13.03 17.00 2.88
N ASP A 151 -14.31 17.30 2.63
CA ASP A 151 -15.33 17.54 3.67
C ASP A 151 -15.51 16.38 4.66
N SER A 152 -15.09 15.17 4.29
CA SER A 152 -15.18 13.96 5.11
C SER A 152 -13.98 13.73 6.03
N GLY A 153 -13.08 14.71 6.19
CA GLY A 153 -11.85 14.55 6.98
C GLY A 153 -10.75 13.78 6.25
N VAL A 154 -10.90 13.59 4.95
CA VAL A 154 -9.91 12.94 4.09
C VAL A 154 -8.93 13.97 3.56
N VAL A 155 -7.64 13.67 3.64
CA VAL A 155 -6.58 14.49 3.06
C VAL A 155 -6.14 13.85 1.75
N ARG A 156 -6.17 14.60 0.66
CA ARG A 156 -5.62 14.16 -0.62
C ARG A 156 -4.16 14.59 -0.73
N LEU A 157 -3.30 13.63 -1.03
CA LEU A 157 -1.86 13.81 -1.17
C LEU A 157 -1.45 13.45 -2.60
N ARG A 158 -0.40 14.11 -3.09
CA ARG A 158 0.08 13.92 -4.45
C ARG A 158 1.59 14.07 -4.52
N SER A 159 2.25 13.22 -5.31
CA SER A 159 3.66 13.39 -5.66
C SER A 159 3.95 12.76 -7.02
N SER A 160 4.97 13.29 -7.71
CA SER A 160 5.47 12.63 -8.91
C SER A 160 6.28 11.39 -8.54
N THR A 161 6.22 10.36 -9.36
CA THR A 161 7.02 9.14 -9.16
C THR A 161 8.52 9.43 -9.19
N SER A 162 8.96 10.36 -10.04
CA SER A 162 10.36 10.77 -10.11
C SER A 162 10.84 11.46 -8.83
N LYS A 163 10.00 12.27 -8.19
CA LYS A 163 10.32 12.92 -6.90
C LYS A 163 10.47 11.89 -5.78
N ILE A 164 9.61 10.89 -5.75
CA ILE A 164 9.68 9.80 -4.77
C ILE A 164 10.99 9.03 -4.95
N LEU A 165 11.35 8.68 -6.16
CA LEU A 165 12.58 7.95 -6.48
C LEU A 165 13.84 8.72 -6.10
N LYS A 166 13.85 10.05 -6.26
CA LYS A 166 14.98 10.90 -5.84
C LYS A 166 15.17 10.90 -4.32
N LYS A 167 14.08 10.84 -3.56
CA LYS A 167 14.14 10.80 -2.09
C LYS A 167 14.59 9.44 -1.54
N SER A 168 14.44 8.37 -2.31
CA SER A 168 14.84 7.03 -1.89
C SER A 168 16.31 6.70 -2.17
N LEU A 169 17.06 7.60 -2.80
CA LEU A 169 18.49 7.43 -3.08
C LEU A 169 19.37 7.82 -1.88
#